data_280513c1a968bb73685eb22178579b73
#
_entry.id   280513c1a968bb73685eb22178579b73
#
_cell.length_a   1.000
_cell.length_b   1.000
_cell.length_c   1.000
_cell.angle_alpha   90.00
_cell.angle_beta   90.00
_cell.angle_gamma   90.00
#
_symmetry.space_group_name_H-M   'P 1'
#
loop_
_entity.id
_entity.type
_entity.pdbx_description
1 polymer ?
#
loop_
_entity_poly.entity_id
_entity_poly.type
_entity_poly.pdbx_seq_one_letter_code
_entity_poly.pdbx_strand_id
1 'polypeptide(L)'
;MTQAFEIHGSSSVSTTTAIEFLLDETGSMMHVWDQTIGGFNEYVNSQRAQPGTCLLSLTKFDTSGVRNSYSDSNIQEVAYLDRNSYRPNQSTNLYDAIGQRIKALEARVTAGAYPSDTAFLFVIMTDGQDNASKEYDASGVKVMIEDKKTSGWTFVFLGANQDAWQVGQTFGMAKGNTMTYAAGNVAGAMETLSGATTAYRGMRSKGMVASASASENFFADASTPSAAPVDAGNVFAAVMPNPGMGHRYTTKKAK
;
A
#
# COMPACT_ATOMS: atom_id res chain seq x y z
N MET A 1 8.01 35.29 -47.01
CA MET A 1 7.12 34.19 -46.58
C MET A 1 7.81 33.41 -45.47
N THR A 2 7.47 33.73 -44.23
CA THR A 2 8.08 33.12 -43.03
C THR A 2 7.12 32.05 -42.58
N GLN A 3 7.48 30.77 -42.78
CA GLN A 3 6.70 29.66 -42.22
C GLN A 3 6.93 29.61 -40.72
N ALA A 4 5.85 29.79 -39.95
CA ALA A 4 5.82 29.52 -38.51
C ALA A 4 5.88 28.01 -38.32
N PHE A 5 6.92 27.55 -37.63
CA PHE A 5 6.98 26.20 -37.12
C PHE A 5 5.95 26.09 -35.96
N GLU A 6 4.83 25.43 -36.20
CA GLU A 6 3.95 24.98 -35.13
C GLU A 6 4.68 23.91 -34.32
N ILE A 7 5.03 24.27 -33.11
CA ILE A 7 5.49 23.31 -32.11
C ILE A 7 4.28 22.43 -31.77
N HIS A 8 4.23 21.24 -32.36
CA HIS A 8 3.24 20.22 -32.00
C HIS A 8 3.39 19.90 -30.53
N GLY A 9 2.26 20.00 -29.85
CA GLY A 9 2.12 19.94 -28.41
C GLY A 9 2.89 18.80 -27.76
N SER A 10 3.54 19.13 -26.67
CA SER A 10 4.03 18.20 -25.68
C SER A 10 2.88 17.22 -25.39
N SER A 11 3.03 15.98 -25.85
CA SER A 11 2.20 14.86 -25.40
C SER A 11 2.34 14.81 -23.89
N SER A 12 1.33 15.26 -23.17
CA SER A 12 1.31 15.15 -21.70
C SER A 12 1.33 13.65 -21.38
N VAL A 13 2.48 13.17 -20.93
CA VAL A 13 2.59 11.80 -20.43
C VAL A 13 1.55 11.68 -19.33
N SER A 14 0.56 10.83 -19.52
CA SER A 14 -0.43 10.59 -18.48
C SER A 14 0.27 10.00 -17.27
N THR A 15 0.06 10.62 -16.13
CA THR A 15 0.71 10.23 -14.87
C THR A 15 -0.25 9.42 -14.01
N THR A 16 -1.13 8.64 -14.64
CA THR A 16 -2.12 7.84 -13.93
C THR A 16 -1.48 6.57 -13.36
N THR A 17 -1.64 6.36 -12.07
CA THR A 17 -1.32 5.09 -11.40
C THR A 17 -2.58 4.51 -10.80
N ALA A 18 -2.91 3.28 -11.17
CA ALA A 18 -4.00 2.49 -10.57
C ALA A 18 -3.41 1.51 -9.56
N ILE A 19 -3.77 1.67 -8.30
CA ILE A 19 -3.32 0.82 -7.19
C ILE A 19 -4.46 -0.11 -6.80
N GLU A 20 -4.24 -1.41 -6.92
CA GLU A 20 -5.09 -2.44 -6.34
C GLU A 20 -4.49 -2.88 -5.02
N PHE A 21 -5.06 -2.48 -3.89
CA PHE A 21 -4.59 -2.82 -2.56
C PHE A 21 -5.44 -3.97 -1.99
N LEU A 22 -4.81 -5.13 -1.84
CA LEU A 22 -5.41 -6.32 -1.26
C LEU A 22 -4.95 -6.44 0.20
N LEU A 23 -5.86 -6.19 1.13
CA LEU A 23 -5.60 -6.13 2.57
C LEU A 23 -6.24 -7.32 3.27
N ASP A 24 -5.42 -8.08 3.96
CA ASP A 24 -5.87 -9.16 4.81
C ASP A 24 -6.76 -8.64 5.96
N GLU A 25 -7.96 -9.22 6.09
CA GLU A 25 -8.92 -8.94 7.18
C GLU A 25 -9.20 -10.21 7.99
N THR A 26 -8.23 -11.14 8.03
CA THR A 26 -8.37 -12.41 8.77
C THR A 26 -8.11 -12.25 10.26
N GLY A 27 -8.48 -13.25 11.05
CA GLY A 27 -8.44 -13.18 12.51
C GLY A 27 -7.03 -12.97 13.09
N SER A 28 -5.98 -13.39 12.39
CA SER A 28 -4.60 -13.14 12.79
C SER A 28 -4.24 -11.65 12.80
N MET A 29 -4.85 -10.84 11.93
CA MET A 29 -4.65 -9.39 11.90
C MET A 29 -5.21 -8.65 13.13
N MET A 30 -5.95 -9.33 14.02
CA MET A 30 -6.55 -8.73 15.22
C MET A 30 -5.50 -8.08 16.14
N HIS A 31 -4.34 -8.70 16.28
CA HIS A 31 -3.28 -8.20 17.18
C HIS A 31 -2.56 -6.96 16.65
N VAL A 32 -2.73 -6.63 15.36
CA VAL A 32 -2.17 -5.44 14.68
C VAL A 32 -3.26 -4.50 14.15
N TRP A 33 -4.50 -4.65 14.60
CA TRP A 33 -5.68 -3.97 14.09
C TRP A 33 -5.50 -2.45 13.96
N ASP A 34 -5.20 -1.76 15.06
CA ASP A 34 -5.05 -0.31 15.06
C ASP A 34 -3.82 0.15 14.26
N GLN A 35 -2.74 -0.63 14.29
CA GLN A 35 -1.55 -0.34 13.49
C GLN A 35 -1.82 -0.46 11.98
N THR A 36 -2.64 -1.43 11.58
CA THR A 36 -3.05 -1.61 10.18
C THR A 36 -3.92 -0.44 9.73
N ILE A 37 -4.91 -0.05 10.52
CA ILE A 37 -5.75 1.12 10.24
C ILE A 37 -4.89 2.39 10.12
N GLY A 38 -4.06 2.67 11.12
CA GLY A 38 -3.21 3.86 11.14
C GLY A 38 -2.23 3.88 9.96
N GLY A 39 -1.52 2.77 9.74
CA GLY A 39 -0.55 2.65 8.67
C GLY A 39 -1.18 2.79 7.27
N PHE A 40 -2.34 2.18 7.03
CA PHE A 40 -3.06 2.34 5.76
C PHE A 40 -3.51 3.80 5.55
N ASN A 41 -4.02 4.46 6.58
CA ASN A 41 -4.45 5.85 6.49
C ASN A 41 -3.27 6.80 6.21
N GLU A 42 -2.11 6.56 6.82
CA GLU A 42 -0.89 7.30 6.51
C GLU A 42 -0.38 7.02 5.09
N TYR A 43 -0.47 5.78 4.62
CA TYR A 43 -0.20 5.45 3.21
C TYR A 43 -1.08 6.26 2.27
N VAL A 44 -2.39 6.34 2.52
CA VAL A 44 -3.33 7.15 1.73
C VAL A 44 -2.93 8.62 1.76
N ASN A 45 -2.61 9.19 2.94
CA ASN A 45 -2.16 10.58 3.09
C ASN A 45 -0.89 10.86 2.28
N SER A 46 0.08 9.97 2.38
CA SER A 46 1.34 10.08 1.62
C SER A 46 1.08 10.11 0.11
N GLN A 47 0.19 9.24 -0.38
CA GLN A 47 -0.12 9.19 -1.81
C GLN A 47 -0.98 10.37 -2.28
N ARG A 48 -1.81 10.96 -1.42
CA ARG A 48 -2.53 12.22 -1.70
C ARG A 48 -1.61 13.40 -1.95
N ALA A 49 -0.49 13.44 -1.24
CA ALA A 49 0.50 14.51 -1.38
C ALA A 49 1.32 14.43 -2.68
N GLN A 50 1.24 13.30 -3.43
CA GLN A 50 2.04 13.13 -4.64
C GLN A 50 1.32 13.70 -5.86
N PRO A 51 2.08 14.28 -6.82
CA PRO A 51 1.52 14.74 -8.08
C PRO A 51 1.01 13.58 -8.94
N GLY A 52 0.17 13.91 -9.92
CA GLY A 52 -0.41 12.98 -10.88
C GLY A 52 -1.66 12.26 -10.36
N THR A 53 -2.40 11.67 -11.28
CA THR A 53 -3.62 10.93 -10.96
C THR A 53 -3.29 9.61 -10.27
N CYS A 54 -3.94 9.35 -9.16
CA CYS A 54 -3.87 8.07 -8.45
C CYS A 54 -5.28 7.55 -8.20
N LEU A 55 -5.55 6.38 -8.74
CA LEU A 55 -6.79 5.62 -8.50
C LEU A 55 -6.47 4.51 -7.50
N LEU A 56 -7.24 4.40 -6.45
CA LEU A 56 -7.06 3.37 -5.43
C LEU A 56 -8.30 2.48 -5.34
N SER A 57 -8.08 1.19 -5.48
CA SER A 57 -9.03 0.15 -5.12
C SER A 57 -8.56 -0.49 -3.82
N LEU A 58 -9.43 -0.60 -2.83
CA LEU A 58 -9.16 -1.35 -1.61
C LEU A 58 -10.08 -2.57 -1.55
N THR A 59 -9.48 -3.73 -1.53
CA THR A 59 -10.17 -5.01 -1.34
C THR A 59 -9.69 -5.64 -0.06
N LYS A 60 -10.62 -6.05 0.79
CA LYS A 60 -10.36 -6.82 2.00
C LYS A 60 -10.80 -8.26 1.80
N PHE A 61 -10.09 -9.19 2.42
CA PHE A 61 -10.40 -10.61 2.25
C PHE A 61 -10.29 -11.41 3.53
N ASP A 62 -11.20 -12.35 3.66
CA ASP A 62 -11.25 -13.45 4.60
C ASP A 62 -12.15 -14.55 4.04
N THR A 63 -12.40 -15.64 4.77
CA THR A 63 -13.29 -16.73 4.30
C THR A 63 -14.76 -16.34 4.18
N SER A 64 -15.19 -15.16 4.66
CA SER A 64 -16.53 -14.64 4.38
C SER A 64 -16.64 -14.05 2.96
N GLY A 65 -15.50 -13.79 2.30
CA GLY A 65 -15.43 -13.34 0.91
C GLY A 65 -14.35 -12.30 0.63
N VAL A 66 -14.26 -11.95 -0.64
CA VAL A 66 -13.39 -10.89 -1.16
C VAL A 66 -14.24 -9.65 -1.37
N ARG A 67 -14.04 -8.61 -0.57
CA ARG A 67 -14.93 -7.45 -0.44
C ARG A 67 -14.25 -6.16 -0.83
N ASN A 68 -14.74 -5.48 -1.86
CA ASN A 68 -14.26 -4.14 -2.20
C ASN A 68 -14.82 -3.12 -1.22
N SER A 69 -13.95 -2.31 -0.64
CA SER A 69 -14.34 -1.11 0.10
C SER A 69 -14.60 0.04 -0.87
N TYR A 70 -13.76 0.17 -1.88
CA TYR A 70 -13.93 1.06 -3.03
C TYR A 70 -13.12 0.53 -4.22
N SER A 71 -13.49 0.96 -5.44
CA SER A 71 -12.82 0.58 -6.68
C SER A 71 -12.53 1.82 -7.51
N ASP A 72 -11.30 1.92 -8.01
CA ASP A 72 -10.83 3.01 -8.88
C ASP A 72 -11.18 4.42 -8.38
N SER A 73 -11.27 4.57 -7.05
CA SER A 73 -11.59 5.86 -6.44
C SER A 73 -10.38 6.78 -6.51
N ASN A 74 -10.62 8.06 -6.84
CA ASN A 74 -9.57 9.06 -6.76
C ASN A 74 -9.00 9.08 -5.34
N ILE A 75 -7.68 8.99 -5.22
CA ILE A 75 -7.00 8.95 -3.91
C ILE A 75 -7.41 10.12 -3.00
N GLN A 76 -7.77 11.26 -3.57
CA GLN A 76 -8.22 12.44 -2.81
C GLN A 76 -9.57 12.23 -2.12
N GLU A 77 -10.38 11.30 -2.62
CA GLU A 77 -11.77 11.08 -2.20
C GLU A 77 -11.96 9.81 -1.37
N VAL A 78 -10.94 8.92 -1.29
CA VAL A 78 -11.08 7.66 -0.55
C VAL A 78 -11.28 7.90 0.94
N ALA A 79 -12.18 7.15 1.55
CA ALA A 79 -12.39 7.19 2.99
C ALA A 79 -11.25 6.51 3.75
N TYR A 80 -10.91 7.02 4.93
CA TYR A 80 -9.99 6.35 5.83
C TYR A 80 -10.62 5.08 6.43
N LEU A 81 -9.76 4.13 6.74
CA LEU A 81 -10.17 2.98 7.54
C LEU A 81 -10.41 3.38 9.00
N ASP A 82 -11.39 2.73 9.60
CA ASP A 82 -11.68 2.77 11.02
C ASP A 82 -12.05 1.36 11.53
N ARG A 83 -12.33 1.23 12.81
CA ARG A 83 -12.75 -0.07 13.41
C ARG A 83 -14.12 -0.57 12.95
N ASN A 84 -14.90 0.24 12.24
CA ASN A 84 -16.17 -0.18 11.64
C ASN A 84 -15.98 -0.71 10.22
N SER A 85 -15.05 -0.11 9.48
CA SER A 85 -14.77 -0.44 8.08
C SER A 85 -13.71 -1.52 7.90
N TYR A 86 -12.85 -1.81 8.91
CA TYR A 86 -11.87 -2.89 8.91
C TYR A 86 -12.00 -3.71 10.18
N ARG A 87 -12.39 -4.98 10.04
CA ARG A 87 -12.75 -5.86 11.17
C ARG A 87 -12.14 -7.24 11.00
N PRO A 88 -10.91 -7.46 11.47
CA PRO A 88 -10.23 -8.75 11.37
C PRO A 88 -11.07 -9.90 11.95
N ASN A 89 -11.29 -10.95 11.14
CA ASN A 89 -12.03 -12.15 11.51
C ASN A 89 -11.73 -13.31 10.54
N GLN A 90 -12.15 -14.53 10.85
CA GLN A 90 -12.11 -15.70 9.97
C GLN A 90 -10.69 -16.19 9.56
N SER A 91 -10.62 -17.06 8.55
CA SER A 91 -9.41 -17.69 8.02
C SER A 91 -8.97 -17.04 6.69
N THR A 92 -7.77 -17.42 6.21
CA THR A 92 -7.08 -16.76 5.10
C THR A 92 -7.28 -17.49 3.78
N ASN A 93 -8.00 -16.87 2.83
CA ASN A 93 -8.20 -17.33 1.46
C ASN A 93 -7.40 -16.48 0.46
N LEU A 94 -6.08 -16.40 0.68
CA LEU A 94 -5.18 -15.49 -0.02
C LEU A 94 -5.16 -15.72 -1.54
N TYR A 95 -5.07 -16.97 -1.99
CA TYR A 95 -4.99 -17.26 -3.43
C TYR A 95 -6.29 -16.95 -4.15
N ASP A 96 -7.44 -17.23 -3.53
CA ASP A 96 -8.74 -16.85 -4.07
C ASP A 96 -8.86 -15.34 -4.21
N ALA A 97 -8.42 -14.60 -3.19
CA ALA A 97 -8.44 -13.14 -3.19
C ALA A 97 -7.55 -12.57 -4.30
N ILE A 98 -6.32 -13.05 -4.46
CA ILE A 98 -5.40 -12.60 -5.52
C ILE A 98 -6.01 -12.91 -6.91
N GLY A 99 -6.43 -14.16 -7.14
CA GLY A 99 -6.95 -14.58 -8.45
C GLY A 99 -8.20 -13.80 -8.86
N GLN A 100 -9.16 -13.65 -7.96
CA GLN A 100 -10.39 -12.89 -8.22
C GLN A 100 -10.09 -11.41 -8.50
N ARG A 101 -9.14 -10.79 -7.78
CA ARG A 101 -8.80 -9.38 -7.99
C ARG A 101 -8.03 -9.15 -9.28
N ILE A 102 -7.09 -10.04 -9.65
CA ILE A 102 -6.41 -9.97 -10.96
C ILE A 102 -7.45 -10.01 -12.08
N LYS A 103 -8.39 -10.97 -12.06
CA LYS A 103 -9.44 -11.07 -13.09
C LYS A 103 -10.35 -9.84 -13.14
N ALA A 104 -10.73 -9.32 -11.97
CA ALA A 104 -11.58 -8.13 -11.92
C ALA A 104 -10.87 -6.87 -12.45
N LEU A 105 -9.58 -6.68 -12.15
CA LEU A 105 -8.80 -5.58 -12.71
C LEU A 105 -8.58 -5.75 -14.21
N GLU A 106 -8.24 -6.96 -14.67
CA GLU A 106 -8.10 -7.29 -16.09
C GLU A 106 -9.37 -6.99 -16.90
N ALA A 107 -10.53 -7.35 -16.37
CA ALA A 107 -11.80 -7.04 -17.00
C ALA A 107 -12.03 -5.54 -17.18
N ARG A 108 -11.65 -4.72 -16.18
CA ARG A 108 -11.74 -3.25 -16.28
C ARG A 108 -10.75 -2.69 -17.30
N VAL A 109 -9.51 -3.21 -17.33
CA VAL A 109 -8.51 -2.83 -18.33
C VAL A 109 -9.00 -3.16 -19.74
N THR A 110 -9.52 -4.36 -19.95
CA THR A 110 -10.07 -4.82 -21.24
C THR A 110 -11.28 -3.99 -21.68
N ALA A 111 -12.09 -3.54 -20.74
CA ALA A 111 -13.22 -2.64 -21.00
C ALA A 111 -12.81 -1.19 -21.31
N GLY A 112 -11.51 -0.87 -21.28
CA GLY A 112 -11.02 0.48 -21.54
C GLY A 112 -11.27 1.49 -20.43
N ALA A 113 -11.39 1.02 -19.18
CA ALA A 113 -11.66 1.88 -18.03
C ALA A 113 -10.52 2.84 -17.68
N TYR A 114 -9.33 2.64 -18.24
CA TYR A 114 -8.12 3.39 -17.91
C TYR A 114 -7.46 4.00 -19.14
N PRO A 115 -6.77 5.14 -18.99
CA PRO A 115 -5.84 5.63 -20.01
C PRO A 115 -4.82 4.56 -20.42
N SER A 116 -4.40 4.56 -21.68
CA SER A 116 -3.52 3.52 -22.26
C SER A 116 -2.13 3.44 -21.61
N ASP A 117 -1.68 4.51 -20.97
CA ASP A 117 -0.39 4.65 -20.30
C ASP A 117 -0.47 4.45 -18.77
N THR A 118 -1.63 4.00 -18.25
CA THR A 118 -1.82 3.76 -16.82
C THR A 118 -0.83 2.72 -16.29
N ALA A 119 -0.17 3.07 -15.20
CA ALA A 119 0.67 2.14 -14.44
C ALA A 119 -0.16 1.37 -13.43
N PHE A 120 -0.08 0.04 -13.44
CA PHE A 120 -0.80 -0.83 -12.52
C PHE A 120 0.12 -1.34 -11.42
N LEU A 121 -0.23 -1.04 -10.16
CA LEU A 121 0.46 -1.51 -8.96
C LEU A 121 -0.49 -2.37 -8.13
N PHE A 122 -0.16 -3.64 -7.97
CA PHE A 122 -0.94 -4.60 -7.19
C PHE A 122 -0.22 -4.88 -5.86
N VAL A 123 -0.76 -4.41 -4.75
CA VAL A 123 -0.19 -4.54 -3.40
C VAL A 123 -0.95 -5.60 -2.63
N ILE A 124 -0.24 -6.56 -2.07
CA ILE A 124 -0.79 -7.62 -1.22
C ILE A 124 -0.17 -7.48 0.17
N MET A 125 -1.00 -7.33 1.19
CA MET A 125 -0.57 -7.27 2.58
C MET A 125 -1.31 -8.30 3.42
N THR A 126 -0.54 -9.19 4.08
CA THR A 126 -1.06 -10.27 4.92
C THR A 126 -0.10 -10.58 6.07
N ASP A 127 -0.61 -11.13 7.16
CA ASP A 127 0.19 -11.71 8.25
C ASP A 127 0.13 -13.25 8.28
N GLY A 128 -0.62 -13.86 7.35
CA GLY A 128 -0.86 -15.28 7.30
C GLY A 128 -0.49 -15.94 5.97
N GLN A 129 -0.42 -17.27 6.00
CA GLN A 129 -0.36 -18.11 4.82
C GLN A 129 -1.78 -18.51 4.41
N ASP A 130 -1.95 -18.82 3.14
CA ASP A 130 -3.21 -19.38 2.65
C ASP A 130 -3.56 -20.67 3.39
N ASN A 131 -4.78 -20.77 3.88
CA ASN A 131 -5.28 -21.96 4.56
C ASN A 131 -6.75 -22.27 4.22
N ALA A 132 -7.36 -21.50 3.33
CA ALA A 132 -8.80 -21.60 3.08
C ALA A 132 -9.22 -21.37 1.62
N SER A 133 -8.29 -21.10 0.70
CA SER A 133 -8.61 -20.95 -0.74
C SER A 133 -9.19 -22.23 -1.33
N LYS A 134 -10.12 -22.09 -2.26
CA LYS A 134 -10.86 -23.18 -2.91
C LYS A 134 -10.90 -23.07 -4.43
N GLU A 135 -10.81 -21.86 -4.96
CA GLU A 135 -10.92 -21.55 -6.38
C GLU A 135 -9.55 -21.54 -7.07
N TYR A 136 -8.55 -21.01 -6.36
CA TYR A 136 -7.18 -20.88 -6.86
C TYR A 136 -6.20 -21.54 -5.90
N ASP A 137 -5.11 -22.06 -6.48
CA ASP A 137 -3.91 -22.49 -5.75
C ASP A 137 -2.71 -21.58 -6.08
N ALA A 138 -1.60 -21.78 -5.38
CA ALA A 138 -0.38 -21.00 -5.59
C ALA A 138 0.12 -21.06 -7.05
N SER A 139 -0.01 -22.23 -7.71
CA SER A 139 0.43 -22.42 -9.08
C SER A 139 -0.42 -21.64 -10.06
N GLY A 140 -1.75 -21.67 -9.91
CA GLY A 140 -2.67 -20.89 -10.73
C GLY A 140 -2.46 -19.39 -10.57
N VAL A 141 -2.31 -18.90 -9.33
CA VAL A 141 -2.00 -17.49 -9.06
C VAL A 141 -0.66 -17.10 -9.66
N LYS A 142 0.37 -17.96 -9.58
CA LYS A 142 1.68 -17.71 -10.19
C LYS A 142 1.57 -17.45 -11.69
N VAL A 143 0.88 -18.30 -12.43
CA VAL A 143 0.67 -18.14 -13.87
C VAL A 143 -0.02 -16.80 -14.18
N MET A 144 -1.03 -16.42 -13.38
CA MET A 144 -1.72 -15.15 -13.57
C MET A 144 -0.82 -13.95 -13.31
N ILE A 145 -0.01 -13.97 -12.25
CA ILE A 145 0.94 -12.90 -11.93
C ILE A 145 2.00 -12.77 -13.02
N GLU A 146 2.60 -13.89 -13.47
CA GLU A 146 3.60 -13.90 -14.53
C GLU A 146 3.05 -13.32 -15.84
N ASP A 147 1.82 -13.69 -16.23
CA ASP A 147 1.14 -13.12 -17.40
C ASP A 147 0.95 -11.60 -17.27
N LYS A 148 0.47 -11.12 -16.13
CA LYS A 148 0.24 -9.68 -15.93
C LYS A 148 1.54 -8.89 -15.81
N LYS A 149 2.61 -9.47 -15.32
CA LYS A 149 3.95 -8.86 -15.35
C LYS A 149 4.42 -8.62 -16.79
N THR A 150 4.15 -9.54 -17.72
CA THR A 150 4.45 -9.30 -19.15
C THR A 150 3.66 -8.14 -19.75
N SER A 151 2.51 -7.83 -19.19
CA SER A 151 1.66 -6.67 -19.54
C SER A 151 2.06 -5.39 -18.79
N GLY A 152 3.17 -5.39 -18.04
CA GLY A 152 3.71 -4.23 -17.35
C GLY A 152 3.09 -3.94 -15.99
N TRP A 153 2.32 -4.87 -15.41
CA TRP A 153 1.84 -4.73 -14.03
C TRP A 153 2.96 -4.99 -13.04
N THR A 154 2.95 -4.25 -11.94
CA THR A 154 3.88 -4.43 -10.84
C THR A 154 3.16 -5.04 -9.65
N PHE A 155 3.69 -6.14 -9.11
CA PHE A 155 3.15 -6.82 -7.94
C PHE A 155 4.09 -6.67 -6.76
N VAL A 156 3.52 -6.40 -5.57
CA VAL A 156 4.25 -6.18 -4.32
C VAL A 156 3.61 -7.00 -3.21
N PHE A 157 4.42 -7.68 -2.41
CA PHE A 157 3.98 -8.53 -1.32
C PHE A 157 4.62 -8.13 0.01
N LEU A 158 3.78 -7.86 1.00
CA LEU A 158 4.17 -7.59 2.39
C LEU A 158 3.66 -8.73 3.28
N GLY A 159 4.58 -9.48 3.87
CA GLY A 159 4.25 -10.60 4.76
C GLY A 159 4.75 -10.36 6.18
N ALA A 160 3.85 -10.47 7.18
CA ALA A 160 4.23 -10.33 8.58
C ALA A 160 4.77 -11.63 9.16
N ASN A 161 5.80 -11.53 10.03
CA ASN A 161 6.33 -12.64 10.83
C ASN A 161 6.66 -13.93 10.06
N GLN A 162 6.83 -13.85 8.77
CA GLN A 162 7.13 -14.98 7.88
C GLN A 162 8.25 -14.59 6.91
N ASP A 163 8.89 -15.57 6.32
CA ASP A 163 9.77 -15.29 5.19
C ASP A 163 8.88 -14.92 3.98
N ALA A 164 8.61 -13.61 3.82
CA ALA A 164 7.77 -13.11 2.74
C ALA A 164 8.34 -13.50 1.37
N TRP A 165 9.67 -13.63 1.25
CA TRP A 165 10.29 -14.12 0.02
C TRP A 165 9.94 -15.60 -0.25
N GLN A 166 10.05 -16.48 0.77
CA GLN A 166 9.69 -17.87 0.63
C GLN A 166 8.22 -18.06 0.22
N VAL A 167 7.33 -17.33 0.84
CA VAL A 167 5.90 -17.35 0.51
C VAL A 167 5.65 -16.75 -0.86
N GLY A 168 6.17 -15.54 -1.12
CA GLY A 168 5.96 -14.82 -2.37
C GLY A 168 6.45 -15.55 -3.61
N GLN A 169 7.61 -16.21 -3.54
CA GLN A 169 8.13 -16.97 -4.69
C GLN A 169 7.23 -18.13 -5.10
N THR A 170 6.43 -18.71 -4.20
CA THR A 170 5.50 -19.80 -4.52
C THR A 170 4.45 -19.37 -5.53
N PHE A 171 4.09 -18.09 -5.54
CA PHE A 171 3.16 -17.50 -6.49
C PHE A 171 3.76 -16.38 -7.37
N GLY A 172 5.08 -16.47 -7.65
CA GLY A 172 5.70 -15.70 -8.73
C GLY A 172 6.15 -14.27 -8.37
N MET A 173 6.25 -13.92 -7.07
CA MET A 173 6.78 -12.62 -6.68
C MET A 173 8.29 -12.53 -6.88
N ALA A 174 8.79 -11.36 -7.31
CA ALA A 174 10.21 -11.08 -7.33
C ALA A 174 10.72 -10.73 -5.92
N LYS A 175 11.99 -11.06 -5.62
CA LYS A 175 12.58 -10.79 -4.30
C LYS A 175 12.57 -9.31 -3.95
N GLY A 176 12.89 -8.44 -4.89
CA GLY A 176 12.90 -6.98 -4.69
C GLY A 176 11.50 -6.37 -4.51
N ASN A 177 10.44 -7.16 -4.72
CA ASN A 177 9.05 -6.76 -4.54
C ASN A 177 8.41 -7.43 -3.31
N THR A 178 9.20 -8.13 -2.50
CA THR A 178 8.73 -8.76 -1.27
C THR A 178 9.36 -8.09 -0.06
N MET A 179 8.58 -7.87 0.97
CA MET A 179 9.03 -7.32 2.24
C MET A 179 8.50 -8.13 3.41
N THR A 180 9.41 -8.63 4.24
CA THR A 180 9.07 -9.20 5.54
C THR A 180 9.03 -8.08 6.57
N TYR A 181 7.99 -8.04 7.39
CA TYR A 181 7.89 -7.11 8.51
C TYR A 181 7.51 -7.84 9.81
N ALA A 182 7.96 -7.31 10.94
CA ALA A 182 7.51 -7.80 12.23
C ALA A 182 6.07 -7.32 12.47
N ALA A 183 5.17 -8.17 12.97
CA ALA A 183 3.79 -7.80 13.25
C ALA A 183 3.66 -6.56 14.15
N GLY A 184 4.60 -6.36 15.08
CA GLY A 184 4.69 -5.13 15.88
C GLY A 184 5.15 -3.88 15.12
N ASN A 185 5.48 -3.97 13.83
CA ASN A 185 6.00 -2.84 13.02
C ASN A 185 5.25 -2.66 11.69
N VAL A 186 3.93 -2.75 11.73
CA VAL A 186 3.07 -2.47 10.56
C VAL A 186 3.25 -1.03 10.07
N ALA A 187 3.42 -0.07 10.98
CA ALA A 187 3.63 1.34 10.63
C ALA A 187 4.91 1.53 9.79
N GLY A 188 6.04 0.93 10.18
CA GLY A 188 7.28 0.99 9.41
C GLY A 188 7.17 0.28 8.05
N ALA A 189 6.40 -0.81 7.97
CA ALA A 189 6.12 -1.47 6.70
C ALA A 189 5.31 -0.57 5.74
N MET A 190 4.29 0.09 6.25
CA MET A 190 3.47 1.02 5.48
C MET A 190 4.24 2.28 5.07
N GLU A 191 5.14 2.79 5.93
CA GLU A 191 6.05 3.90 5.60
C GLU A 191 6.98 3.51 4.44
N THR A 192 7.61 2.33 4.51
CA THR A 192 8.46 1.80 3.43
C THR A 192 7.67 1.62 2.14
N LEU A 193 6.47 1.05 2.20
CA LEU A 193 5.57 0.93 1.06
C LEU A 193 5.21 2.31 0.48
N SER A 194 4.93 3.29 1.32
CA SER A 194 4.62 4.67 0.91
C SER A 194 5.77 5.30 0.14
N GLY A 195 7.00 5.19 0.64
CA GLY A 195 8.20 5.70 -0.02
C GLY A 195 8.43 5.04 -1.37
N ALA A 196 8.34 3.69 -1.44
CA ALA A 196 8.48 2.94 -2.68
C ALA A 196 7.39 3.27 -3.70
N THR A 197 6.13 3.40 -3.26
CA THR A 197 5.03 3.82 -4.14
C THR A 197 5.23 5.24 -4.67
N THR A 198 5.72 6.16 -3.83
CA THR A 198 6.05 7.53 -4.25
C THR A 198 7.14 7.55 -5.31
N ALA A 199 8.22 6.80 -5.11
CA ALA A 199 9.31 6.67 -6.09
C ALA A 199 8.78 6.05 -7.40
N TYR A 200 8.00 4.98 -7.32
CA TYR A 200 7.37 4.33 -8.47
C TYR A 200 6.50 5.31 -9.27
N ARG A 201 5.61 6.06 -8.63
CA ARG A 201 4.77 7.08 -9.27
C ARG A 201 5.61 8.19 -9.91
N GLY A 202 6.67 8.63 -9.22
CA GLY A 202 7.60 9.63 -9.73
C GLY A 202 8.36 9.20 -10.97
N MET A 203 8.76 7.93 -11.08
CA MET A 203 9.38 7.36 -12.28
C MET A 203 8.38 7.31 -13.44
N ARG A 204 7.15 6.85 -13.18
CA ARG A 204 6.10 6.76 -14.19
C ARG A 204 5.70 8.13 -14.75
N SER A 205 5.64 9.16 -13.89
CA SER A 205 5.35 10.54 -14.30
C SER A 205 6.41 11.16 -15.24
N LYS A 206 7.62 10.59 -15.27
CA LYS A 206 8.69 10.99 -16.17
C LYS A 206 8.70 10.19 -17.49
N GLY A 207 7.66 9.40 -17.73
CA GLY A 207 7.59 8.53 -18.92
C GLY A 207 8.56 7.35 -18.89
N MET A 208 9.17 7.07 -17.71
CA MET A 208 10.02 5.91 -17.56
C MET A 208 9.12 4.68 -17.47
N VAL A 209 9.09 3.90 -18.54
CA VAL A 209 8.48 2.58 -18.51
C VAL A 209 9.29 1.76 -17.50
N ALA A 210 8.62 1.15 -16.53
CA ALA A 210 9.30 0.20 -15.69
C ALA A 210 9.88 -0.88 -16.61
N SER A 211 11.22 -0.90 -16.76
CA SER A 211 11.87 -2.06 -17.37
C SER A 211 11.48 -3.28 -16.53
N ALA A 212 11.52 -4.48 -17.10
CA ALA A 212 11.23 -5.70 -16.33
C ALA A 212 12.04 -5.74 -15.02
N SER A 213 13.29 -5.24 -15.04
CA SER A 213 14.14 -5.15 -13.85
C SER A 213 13.65 -4.10 -12.83
N ALA A 214 13.10 -2.96 -13.25
CA ALA A 214 12.56 -1.95 -12.35
C ALA A 214 11.23 -2.40 -11.73
N SER A 215 10.43 -3.18 -12.46
CA SER A 215 9.20 -3.79 -11.92
C SER A 215 9.48 -4.92 -10.93
N GLU A 216 10.73 -5.40 -10.82
CA GLU A 216 11.15 -6.48 -9.92
C GLU A 216 11.98 -6.01 -8.71
N ASN A 217 12.24 -4.68 -8.58
CA ASN A 217 13.03 -4.09 -7.51
C ASN A 217 12.30 -2.93 -6.82
N PHE A 218 11.00 -3.09 -6.61
CA PHE A 218 10.12 -2.04 -6.10
C PHE A 218 10.60 -1.40 -4.78
N PHE A 219 11.16 -2.20 -3.86
CA PHE A 219 11.66 -1.70 -2.58
C PHE A 219 13.12 -1.24 -2.63
N ALA A 220 13.91 -1.56 -3.66
CA ALA A 220 15.32 -1.17 -3.73
C ALA A 220 15.49 0.35 -3.92
N ASP A 221 14.59 0.98 -4.66
CA ASP A 221 14.61 2.43 -4.91
C ASP A 221 14.08 3.25 -3.72
N ALA A 222 13.38 2.61 -2.78
CA ALA A 222 12.91 3.24 -1.54
C ALA A 222 14.00 3.42 -0.48
N SER A 223 15.15 2.77 -0.63
CA SER A 223 16.27 2.82 0.31
C SER A 223 17.18 4.05 0.14
N THR A 224 16.91 4.94 -0.80
CA THR A 224 17.50 6.28 -0.83
C THR A 224 16.59 7.21 -0.01
N PRO A 225 16.97 7.60 1.22
CA PRO A 225 16.17 8.58 1.95
C PRO A 225 16.21 9.87 1.14
N SER A 226 15.06 10.37 0.72
CA SER A 226 14.92 11.77 0.39
C SER A 226 15.15 12.53 1.68
N ALA A 227 16.39 12.92 1.91
CA ALA A 227 16.78 13.75 3.04
C ALA A 227 16.23 15.16 2.80
N ALA A 228 15.03 15.42 3.32
CA ALA A 228 14.71 16.73 3.85
C ALA A 228 14.68 16.56 5.37
N PRO A 229 15.61 17.17 6.13
CA PRO A 229 15.50 17.18 7.59
C PRO A 229 14.24 17.98 7.93
N VAL A 230 13.21 17.32 8.41
CA VAL A 230 12.19 17.98 9.21
C VAL A 230 12.91 18.40 10.48
N ASP A 231 13.14 19.71 10.59
CA ASP A 231 13.64 20.37 11.78
C ASP A 231 12.78 19.95 12.97
N ALA A 232 13.31 19.03 13.78
CA ALA A 232 12.72 18.60 15.04
C ALA A 232 12.91 19.64 16.15
N GLY A 233 13.04 20.91 15.77
CA GLY A 233 13.10 22.06 16.64
C GLY A 233 11.73 22.68 16.81
N ASN A 234 11.14 22.43 17.96
CA ASN A 234 10.09 23.28 18.55
C ASN A 234 8.62 22.85 18.46
N VAL A 235 8.27 21.73 19.05
CA VAL A 235 6.87 21.46 19.46
C VAL A 235 6.73 21.04 20.94
N PHE A 236 7.77 21.20 21.78
CA PHE A 236 7.65 20.99 23.23
C PHE A 236 7.99 22.26 24.03
N ALA A 237 7.30 23.36 23.76
CA ALA A 237 7.37 24.54 24.59
C ALA A 237 6.01 25.24 24.67
N ALA A 238 5.02 24.60 25.24
CA ALA A 238 3.87 25.24 25.86
C ALA A 238 3.00 24.18 26.54
N VAL A 239 3.27 23.91 27.78
CA VAL A 239 2.40 23.77 28.95
C VAL A 239 3.23 23.17 30.09
N MET A 240 3.97 24.00 30.79
CA MET A 240 4.37 23.73 32.16
C MET A 240 3.47 24.55 33.06
N PRO A 241 2.72 23.96 34.01
CA PRO A 241 2.07 24.76 35.04
C PRO A 241 3.10 25.25 36.05
N ASN A 242 2.97 26.52 36.38
CA ASN A 242 3.71 27.31 37.37
C ASN A 242 3.79 26.60 38.72
N PRO A 243 5.00 26.42 39.32
CA PRO A 243 5.14 25.89 40.67
C PRO A 243 5.13 27.03 41.70
N GLY A 244 3.95 27.32 42.19
CA GLY A 244 3.84 28.32 43.25
C GLY A 244 2.47 28.31 43.94
N MET A 245 2.30 27.40 44.89
CA MET A 245 1.56 27.63 46.14
C MET A 245 1.71 26.40 47.04
N GLY A 246 2.52 26.58 48.04
CA GLY A 246 2.71 25.58 49.08
C GLY A 246 1.48 25.42 49.95
N HIS A 247 1.09 24.19 50.18
CA HIS A 247 0.22 23.81 51.29
C HIS A 247 0.96 22.84 52.21
N ARG A 248 1.24 23.35 53.42
CA ARG A 248 1.74 22.59 54.58
C ARG A 248 0.64 21.63 55.03
N TYR A 249 0.93 20.35 55.05
CA TYR A 249 0.13 19.41 55.82
C TYR A 249 0.86 19.09 57.13
N THR A 250 0.20 19.47 58.22
CA THR A 250 0.57 19.13 59.62
C THR A 250 0.12 17.69 59.89
N THR A 251 1.07 16.88 60.35
CA THR A 251 0.78 15.53 60.88
C THR A 251 0.17 15.63 62.29
N LYS A 252 -1.04 15.05 62.50
CA LYS A 252 -1.55 14.72 63.82
C LYS A 252 -1.25 13.25 64.12
N LYS A 253 -0.47 13.00 65.19
CA LYS A 253 -0.35 11.70 65.84
C LYS A 253 -1.70 11.37 66.53
N ALA A 254 -2.18 10.15 66.31
CA ALA A 254 -3.25 9.55 67.13
C ALA A 254 -2.65 8.55 68.09
N LYS A 255 -3.20 8.56 69.32
CA LYS A 255 -2.95 7.61 70.40
C LYS A 255 -3.53 6.25 70.09
#